data_2718d99b8570a619251754a4d638c9e0
#
_entry.id   2718d99b8570a619251754a4d638c9e0
#
_cell.length_a   1.000
_cell.length_b   1.000
_cell.length_c   1.000
_cell.angle_alpha   90.00
_cell.angle_beta   90.00
_cell.angle_gamma   90.00
#
_symmetry.space_group_name_H-M   'P 1'
#
loop_
_entity.id
_entity.type
_entity.pdbx_description
1 polymer ?
#
loop_
_entity_poly.entity_id
_entity_poly.type
_entity_poly.pdbx_seq_one_letter_code
_entity_poly.pdbx_strand_id
1 'polypeptide(L)'
;MENNDEFEAAPTAPLAPSVRERAETVGVVLEGGGFRGMYTAGVLDVWMEHGLEVDAIVGVSAGAAFGCNYKSRQIGRAVRYNKRFCTDPRYAGLRVLLKTGDLYSRDFAYREVPLKLDVFDTKTFSSNPMRFTVVCTDVETGRPVYRDLHSGDVVDIDWIRASASIPVVSRPVELEYEGRMLRLLDGGAADPIPVAWMASQGYAKQVAVLTQPKGFRKQPQKLMPVIRRALRGCPRVVELLEGRHERYNAQLDDIAEREAAGDLFVIRPSESVKAPAVIKDPQELEDIYQVGRRDGEATYGDLLAYLAR
;
A
#
# COMPACT_ATOMS: atom_id res chain seq x y z
N MET A 1 -5.18 -19.19 35.48
CA MET A 1 -4.10 -19.75 34.65
C MET A 1 -4.00 -18.87 33.45
N GLU A 2 -3.14 -17.87 33.56
CA GLU A 2 -2.86 -16.91 32.49
C GLU A 2 -1.85 -17.55 31.53
N ASN A 3 -2.29 -17.83 30.32
CA ASN A 3 -1.36 -18.17 29.24
C ASN A 3 -0.72 -16.88 28.76
N ASN A 4 0.46 -16.59 29.27
CA ASN A 4 1.40 -15.67 28.67
C ASN A 4 2.03 -16.36 27.44
N ASP A 5 1.38 -16.30 26.31
CA ASP A 5 2.05 -16.49 25.03
C ASP A 5 2.90 -15.23 24.78
N GLU A 6 4.13 -15.26 25.23
CA GLU A 6 5.20 -14.36 24.80
C GLU A 6 5.42 -14.59 23.30
N PHE A 7 4.77 -13.78 22.48
CA PHE A 7 5.13 -13.67 21.07
C PHE A 7 6.49 -12.96 20.99
N GLU A 8 7.53 -13.76 20.91
CA GLU A 8 8.87 -13.31 20.52
C GLU A 8 8.78 -12.52 19.21
N ALA A 9 9.30 -11.29 19.21
CA ALA A 9 9.44 -10.50 18.00
C ALA A 9 10.28 -11.33 17.01
N ALA A 10 9.72 -11.66 15.85
CA ALA A 10 10.47 -12.34 14.80
C ALA A 10 11.77 -11.55 14.54
N PRO A 11 12.92 -12.22 14.45
CA PRO A 11 14.17 -11.55 14.19
C PRO A 11 14.11 -10.76 12.90
N THR A 12 14.52 -9.50 12.92
CA THR A 12 14.82 -8.75 11.70
C THR A 12 15.87 -9.56 10.94
N ALA A 13 15.58 -9.91 9.68
CA ALA A 13 16.54 -10.63 8.86
C ALA A 13 17.89 -9.87 8.90
N PRO A 14 19.02 -10.54 9.16
CA PRO A 14 20.32 -9.90 9.12
C PRO A 14 20.48 -9.23 7.76
N LEU A 15 21.05 -8.02 7.76
CA LEU A 15 21.44 -7.32 6.53
C LEU A 15 22.34 -8.26 5.73
N ALA A 16 21.78 -8.94 4.72
CA ALA A 16 22.60 -9.57 3.72
C ALA A 16 23.53 -8.49 3.13
N PRO A 17 24.81 -8.77 2.86
CA PRO A 17 25.69 -7.83 2.21
C PRO A 17 24.97 -7.36 0.95
N SER A 18 24.81 -6.03 0.83
CA SER A 18 24.09 -5.40 -0.27
C SER A 18 24.58 -5.96 -1.59
N VAL A 19 23.72 -6.64 -2.34
CA VAL A 19 23.98 -6.97 -3.76
C VAL A 19 23.87 -5.66 -4.55
N ARG A 20 24.74 -4.69 -4.24
CA ARG A 20 24.88 -3.43 -4.97
C ARG A 20 25.92 -3.56 -6.08
N GLU A 21 25.81 -4.61 -6.88
CA GLU A 21 26.48 -4.66 -8.19
C GLU A 21 25.49 -4.49 -9.35
N ARG A 22 24.30 -3.93 -9.07
CA ARG A 22 23.39 -3.55 -10.15
C ARG A 22 23.84 -2.22 -10.75
N ALA A 23 24.09 -2.21 -12.05
CA ALA A 23 24.40 -1.01 -12.80
C ALA A 23 23.19 -0.06 -12.92
N GLU A 24 21.98 -0.54 -12.66
CA GLU A 24 20.73 0.18 -12.92
C GLU A 24 19.85 0.28 -11.68
N THR A 25 19.20 1.45 -11.53
CA THR A 25 18.28 1.75 -10.43
C THR A 25 16.88 1.16 -10.66
N VAL A 26 16.24 0.69 -9.58
CA VAL A 26 14.95 0.00 -9.61
C VAL A 26 13.89 0.79 -8.83
N GLY A 27 12.82 1.18 -9.53
CA GLY A 27 11.63 1.78 -8.93
C GLY A 27 10.45 0.82 -8.93
N VAL A 28 9.73 0.73 -7.81
CA VAL A 28 8.59 -0.18 -7.61
C VAL A 28 7.31 0.59 -7.33
N VAL A 29 6.24 0.20 -8.00
CA VAL A 29 4.89 0.73 -7.81
C VAL A 29 4.01 -0.30 -7.11
N LEU A 30 3.40 0.08 -5.99
CA LEU A 30 2.47 -0.76 -5.23
C LEU A 30 1.06 -0.20 -5.35
N GLU A 31 0.19 -0.94 -6.05
CA GLU A 31 -1.22 -0.57 -6.20
C GLU A 31 -1.97 -0.54 -4.88
N GLY A 32 -2.91 0.38 -4.74
CA GLY A 32 -3.89 0.40 -3.67
C GLY A 32 -4.98 -0.66 -3.84
N GLY A 33 -5.49 -1.21 -2.74
CA GLY A 33 -6.49 -2.27 -2.86
C GLY A 33 -7.21 -2.69 -1.58
N GLY A 34 -7.14 -1.94 -0.50
CA GLY A 34 -7.63 -2.39 0.80
C GLY A 34 -6.96 -3.71 1.18
N PHE A 35 -7.72 -4.69 1.68
CA PHE A 35 -7.13 -5.98 2.06
C PHE A 35 -6.60 -6.84 0.91
N ARG A 36 -6.88 -6.53 -0.35
CA ARG A 36 -6.14 -7.16 -1.45
C ARG A 36 -4.64 -6.89 -1.39
N GLY A 37 -4.22 -5.82 -0.70
CA GLY A 37 -2.81 -5.54 -0.43
C GLY A 37 -2.10 -6.60 0.42
N MET A 38 -2.80 -7.55 1.06
CA MET A 38 -2.16 -8.73 1.66
C MET A 38 -1.42 -9.56 0.60
N TYR A 39 -1.93 -9.60 -0.63
CA TYR A 39 -1.20 -10.13 -1.79
C TYR A 39 0.15 -9.43 -1.97
N THR A 40 0.12 -8.10 -2.01
CA THR A 40 1.34 -7.29 -2.13
C THR A 40 2.32 -7.58 -0.98
N ALA A 41 1.81 -7.70 0.26
CA ALA A 41 2.65 -8.05 1.41
C ALA A 41 3.32 -9.42 1.22
N GLY A 42 2.60 -10.42 0.69
CA GLY A 42 3.17 -11.73 0.39
C GLY A 42 4.30 -11.69 -0.65
N VAL A 43 4.12 -10.93 -1.72
CA VAL A 43 5.17 -10.72 -2.75
C VAL A 43 6.40 -10.03 -2.14
N LEU A 44 6.19 -8.96 -1.37
CA LEU A 44 7.29 -8.21 -0.76
C LEU A 44 8.07 -9.00 0.28
N ASP A 45 7.39 -9.86 1.05
CA ASP A 45 8.04 -10.72 2.03
C ASP A 45 8.94 -11.77 1.35
N VAL A 46 8.50 -12.36 0.23
CA VAL A 46 9.35 -13.23 -0.60
C VAL A 46 10.59 -12.47 -1.09
N TRP A 47 10.43 -11.27 -1.58
CA TRP A 47 11.58 -10.47 -2.02
C TRP A 47 12.58 -10.18 -0.89
N MET A 48 12.07 -9.87 0.31
CA MET A 48 12.92 -9.65 1.49
C MET A 48 13.64 -10.93 1.92
N GLU A 49 12.98 -12.08 1.89
CA GLU A 49 13.57 -13.39 2.19
C GLU A 49 14.69 -13.77 1.22
N HIS A 50 14.55 -13.42 -0.05
CA HIS A 50 15.57 -13.59 -1.07
C HIS A 50 16.63 -12.47 -1.09
N GLY A 51 16.51 -11.46 -0.20
CA GLY A 51 17.47 -10.35 -0.12
C GLY A 51 17.41 -9.39 -1.32
N LEU A 52 16.29 -9.32 -2.05
CA LEU A 52 16.14 -8.37 -3.15
C LEU A 52 16.13 -6.94 -2.59
N GLU A 53 16.95 -6.07 -3.17
CA GLU A 53 17.00 -4.66 -2.86
C GLU A 53 16.45 -3.84 -4.02
N VAL A 54 15.71 -2.76 -3.71
CA VAL A 54 15.22 -1.79 -4.69
C VAL A 54 15.56 -0.38 -4.24
N ASP A 55 15.64 0.57 -5.18
CA ASP A 55 16.06 1.94 -4.87
C ASP A 55 14.91 2.84 -4.44
N ALA A 56 13.70 2.55 -4.94
CA ALA A 56 12.51 3.29 -4.58
C ALA A 56 11.24 2.45 -4.61
N ILE A 57 10.31 2.80 -3.73
CA ILE A 57 8.93 2.30 -3.74
C ILE A 57 7.97 3.49 -3.68
N VAL A 58 6.95 3.50 -4.52
CA VAL A 58 5.76 4.33 -4.35
C VAL A 58 4.57 3.46 -4.04
N GLY A 59 3.88 3.73 -2.92
CA GLY A 59 2.72 2.97 -2.46
C GLY A 59 1.47 3.83 -2.36
N VAL A 60 0.33 3.24 -2.72
CA VAL A 60 -1.00 3.85 -2.64
C VAL A 60 -1.85 3.06 -1.65
N SER A 61 -2.50 3.73 -0.67
CA SER A 61 -3.45 3.05 0.22
C SER A 61 -2.83 1.82 0.91
N ALA A 62 -3.33 0.63 0.64
CA ALA A 62 -2.75 -0.62 1.12
C ALA A 62 -1.29 -0.83 0.67
N GLY A 63 -0.95 -0.40 -0.55
CA GLY A 63 0.43 -0.42 -1.03
C GLY A 63 1.37 0.45 -0.18
N ALA A 64 0.87 1.57 0.36
CA ALA A 64 1.60 2.39 1.33
C ALA A 64 1.66 1.72 2.71
N ALA A 65 0.51 1.25 3.22
CA ALA A 65 0.38 0.68 4.56
C ALA A 65 1.14 -0.64 4.76
N PHE A 66 1.27 -1.44 3.72
CA PHE A 66 2.00 -2.71 3.79
C PHE A 66 3.41 -2.61 3.21
N GLY A 67 3.60 -1.79 2.16
CA GLY A 67 4.90 -1.55 1.55
C GLY A 67 5.93 -0.90 2.48
N CYS A 68 5.51 -0.12 3.47
CA CYS A 68 6.42 0.48 4.45
C CYS A 68 7.25 -0.57 5.22
N ASN A 69 6.71 -1.81 5.37
CA ASN A 69 7.41 -2.91 6.03
C ASN A 69 8.61 -3.41 5.21
N TYR A 70 8.62 -3.21 3.90
CA TYR A 70 9.79 -3.51 3.07
C TYR A 70 10.97 -2.60 3.41
N LYS A 71 10.74 -1.29 3.56
CA LYS A 71 11.78 -0.35 3.97
C LYS A 71 12.26 -0.60 5.39
N SER A 72 11.38 -1.00 6.31
CA SER A 72 11.73 -1.39 7.69
C SER A 72 12.23 -2.84 7.82
N ARG A 73 12.28 -3.60 6.71
CA ARG A 73 12.72 -5.01 6.65
C ARG A 73 11.99 -5.95 7.63
N GLN A 74 10.72 -5.69 7.87
CA GLN A 74 9.90 -6.46 8.82
C GLN A 74 9.06 -7.52 8.10
N ILE A 75 9.69 -8.65 7.77
CA ILE A 75 9.04 -9.82 7.14
C ILE A 75 7.87 -10.30 7.99
N GLY A 76 6.73 -10.58 7.35
CA GLY A 76 5.52 -11.09 7.99
C GLY A 76 4.76 -10.08 8.86
N ARG A 77 5.28 -8.85 9.06
CA ARG A 77 4.63 -7.89 9.95
C ARG A 77 3.24 -7.52 9.47
N ALA A 78 3.05 -7.26 8.15
CA ALA A 78 1.75 -6.87 7.61
C ALA A 78 0.68 -7.93 7.88
N VAL A 79 0.95 -9.20 7.59
CA VAL A 79 -0.01 -10.29 7.80
C VAL A 79 -0.20 -10.57 9.29
N ARG A 80 0.85 -10.52 10.09
CA ARG A 80 0.83 -10.82 11.54
C ARG A 80 -0.11 -9.88 12.30
N TYR A 81 0.08 -8.55 12.21
CA TYR A 81 -0.78 -7.65 12.97
C TYR A 81 -2.22 -7.61 12.45
N ASN A 82 -2.42 -7.74 11.14
CA ASN A 82 -3.77 -7.79 10.60
C ASN A 82 -4.53 -9.04 11.08
N LYS A 83 -3.92 -10.22 11.04
CA LYS A 83 -4.51 -11.46 11.60
C LYS A 83 -4.79 -11.34 13.09
N ARG A 84 -3.85 -10.76 13.85
CA ARG A 84 -3.98 -10.60 15.29
C ARG A 84 -5.14 -9.67 15.68
N PHE A 85 -5.37 -8.62 14.91
CA PHE A 85 -6.31 -7.56 15.28
C PHE A 85 -7.59 -7.47 14.43
N CYS A 86 -7.75 -8.28 13.38
CA CYS A 86 -8.94 -8.21 12.50
C CYS A 86 -10.26 -8.40 13.25
N THR A 87 -10.28 -9.15 14.34
CA THR A 87 -11.46 -9.36 15.19
C THR A 87 -11.60 -8.33 16.32
N ASP A 88 -10.55 -7.55 16.62
CA ASP A 88 -10.59 -6.56 17.70
C ASP A 88 -11.54 -5.40 17.32
N PRO A 89 -12.57 -5.13 18.16
CA PRO A 89 -13.56 -4.10 17.87
C PRO A 89 -12.98 -2.68 17.87
N ARG A 90 -11.74 -2.49 18.35
CA ARG A 90 -11.02 -1.22 18.32
C ARG A 90 -10.30 -0.99 17.00
N TYR A 91 -10.03 -2.06 16.21
CA TYR A 91 -9.20 -1.98 15.01
C TYR A 91 -9.94 -1.35 13.84
N ALA A 92 -11.03 -1.96 13.41
CA ALA A 92 -11.81 -1.52 12.25
C ALA A 92 -13.27 -1.95 12.30
N GLY A 93 -14.12 -1.28 11.53
CA GLY A 93 -15.49 -1.67 11.29
C GLY A 93 -16.51 -0.61 11.65
N LEU A 94 -17.79 -0.99 11.57
CA LEU A 94 -18.91 -0.06 11.73
C LEU A 94 -18.91 0.67 13.09
N ARG A 95 -18.55 -0.02 14.17
CA ARG A 95 -18.46 0.60 15.50
C ARG A 95 -17.41 1.72 15.55
N VAL A 96 -16.24 1.49 14.93
CA VAL A 96 -15.18 2.49 14.83
C VAL A 96 -15.66 3.65 13.98
N LEU A 97 -16.24 3.37 12.80
CA LEU A 97 -16.78 4.37 11.88
C LEU A 97 -17.82 5.28 12.57
N LEU A 98 -18.78 4.72 13.29
CA LEU A 98 -19.81 5.51 14.01
C LEU A 98 -19.22 6.37 15.14
N LYS A 99 -18.16 5.88 15.81
CA LYS A 99 -17.52 6.60 16.92
C LYS A 99 -16.57 7.69 16.46
N THR A 100 -15.81 7.44 15.39
CA THR A 100 -14.67 8.28 14.98
C THR A 100 -14.87 8.97 13.64
N GLY A 101 -15.76 8.46 12.80
CA GLY A 101 -15.90 8.85 11.39
C GLY A 101 -14.89 8.18 10.46
N ASP A 102 -14.09 7.25 10.98
CA ASP A 102 -13.09 6.49 10.24
C ASP A 102 -13.38 4.99 10.33
N LEU A 103 -13.24 4.26 9.21
CA LEU A 103 -13.45 2.82 9.17
C LEU A 103 -12.37 2.09 9.98
N TYR A 104 -11.13 2.60 9.98
CA TYR A 104 -10.00 2.12 10.77
C TYR A 104 -9.65 3.14 11.86
N SER A 105 -9.44 2.64 13.09
CA SER A 105 -9.14 3.51 14.22
C SER A 105 -7.76 4.14 14.08
N ARG A 106 -7.70 5.48 14.09
CA ARG A 106 -6.44 6.21 14.18
C ARG A 106 -5.64 5.79 15.41
N ASP A 107 -6.28 5.83 16.59
CA ASP A 107 -5.59 5.63 17.86
C ASP A 107 -5.14 4.18 18.07
N PHE A 108 -5.91 3.22 17.57
CA PHE A 108 -5.52 1.82 17.68
C PHE A 108 -4.62 1.37 16.52
N ALA A 109 -5.08 1.48 15.26
CA ALA A 109 -4.37 0.93 14.10
C ALA A 109 -3.10 1.69 13.73
N TYR A 110 -3.07 3.03 13.96
CA TYR A 110 -1.94 3.89 13.54
C TYR A 110 -1.16 4.50 14.72
N ARG A 111 -1.50 4.11 15.98
CA ARG A 111 -0.74 4.51 17.17
C ARG A 111 -0.43 3.31 18.06
N GLU A 112 -1.45 2.67 18.66
CA GLU A 112 -1.22 1.60 19.63
C GLU A 112 -0.53 0.39 18.98
N VAL A 113 -0.99 -0.04 17.81
CA VAL A 113 -0.36 -1.17 17.09
C VAL A 113 1.10 -0.87 16.74
N PRO A 114 1.44 0.15 15.94
CA PRO A 114 2.82 0.37 15.50
C PRO A 114 3.77 0.87 16.59
N LEU A 115 3.26 1.44 17.68
CA LEU A 115 4.12 1.97 18.73
C LEU A 115 4.28 1.03 19.93
N LYS A 116 3.38 0.01 20.10
CA LYS A 116 3.36 -0.81 21.32
C LYS A 116 3.08 -2.30 21.07
N LEU A 117 2.13 -2.64 20.19
CA LEU A 117 1.62 -4.02 20.12
C LEU A 117 2.28 -4.87 19.03
N ASP A 118 2.69 -4.25 17.94
CA ASP A 118 3.51 -4.82 16.87
C ASP A 118 4.40 -3.69 16.32
N VAL A 119 5.50 -3.46 17.03
CA VAL A 119 6.32 -2.26 16.91
C VAL A 119 6.88 -2.11 15.50
N PHE A 120 6.70 -0.90 14.94
CA PHE A 120 7.28 -0.53 13.67
C PHE A 120 8.76 -0.15 13.88
N ASP A 121 9.67 -0.79 13.14
CA ASP A 121 11.10 -0.53 13.26
C ASP A 121 11.50 0.77 12.54
N THR A 122 11.32 1.87 13.25
CA THR A 122 11.67 3.21 12.78
C THR A 122 13.17 3.38 12.55
N LYS A 123 14.01 2.65 13.32
CA LYS A 123 15.47 2.70 13.19
C LYS A 123 15.91 2.12 11.85
N THR A 124 15.45 0.91 11.53
CA THR A 124 15.75 0.28 10.23
C THR A 124 15.13 1.09 9.09
N PHE A 125 13.88 1.57 9.26
CA PHE A 125 13.22 2.40 8.25
C PHE A 125 14.03 3.67 7.93
N SER A 126 14.47 4.42 8.94
CA SER A 126 15.21 5.68 8.75
C SER A 126 16.63 5.48 8.21
N SER A 127 17.29 4.36 8.58
CA SER A 127 18.65 4.06 8.11
C SER A 127 18.70 3.43 6.72
N ASN A 128 17.59 2.90 6.21
CA ASN A 128 17.51 2.32 4.88
C ASN A 128 17.51 3.43 3.82
N PRO A 129 18.49 3.48 2.89
CA PRO A 129 18.59 4.54 1.89
C PRO A 129 17.48 4.48 0.81
N MET A 130 16.72 3.39 0.73
CA MET A 130 15.62 3.26 -0.22
C MET A 130 14.62 4.41 -0.07
N ARG A 131 14.27 5.05 -1.17
CA ARG A 131 13.21 6.06 -1.19
C ARG A 131 11.84 5.40 -1.03
N PHE A 132 11.03 5.85 -0.08
CA PHE A 132 9.67 5.38 0.09
C PHE A 132 8.68 6.53 0.00
N THR A 133 7.86 6.53 -1.05
CA THR A 133 6.90 7.58 -1.37
C THR A 133 5.47 7.06 -1.16
N VAL A 134 4.63 7.84 -0.50
CA VAL A 134 3.19 7.57 -0.40
C VAL A 134 2.39 8.53 -1.24
N VAL A 135 1.28 8.06 -1.80
CA VAL A 135 0.36 8.88 -2.59
C VAL A 135 -0.89 9.19 -1.78
N CYS A 136 -1.23 10.46 -1.69
CA CYS A 136 -2.48 10.95 -1.13
C CYS A 136 -3.26 11.76 -2.19
N THR A 137 -4.55 12.01 -1.95
CA THR A 137 -5.37 12.91 -2.75
C THR A 137 -5.62 14.19 -1.96
N ASP A 138 -5.21 15.35 -2.48
CA ASP A 138 -5.59 16.64 -1.92
C ASP A 138 -7.08 16.90 -2.20
N VAL A 139 -7.84 17.08 -1.13
CA VAL A 139 -9.30 17.28 -1.18
C VAL A 139 -9.69 18.54 -1.92
N GLU A 140 -8.90 19.61 -1.80
CA GLU A 140 -9.22 20.92 -2.38
C GLU A 140 -8.97 20.98 -3.88
N THR A 141 -7.88 20.36 -4.32
CA THR A 141 -7.48 20.40 -5.74
C THR A 141 -7.86 19.16 -6.52
N GLY A 142 -8.10 18.04 -5.84
CA GLY A 142 -8.26 16.70 -6.47
C GLY A 142 -6.96 16.14 -7.04
N ARG A 143 -5.82 16.80 -6.84
CA ARG A 143 -4.53 16.35 -7.38
C ARG A 143 -3.88 15.31 -6.47
N PRO A 144 -3.08 14.39 -7.03
CA PRO A 144 -2.25 13.50 -6.22
C PRO A 144 -1.13 14.32 -5.55
N VAL A 145 -0.84 13.95 -4.29
CA VAL A 145 0.30 14.45 -3.51
C VAL A 145 1.22 13.26 -3.25
N TYR A 146 2.47 13.38 -3.69
CA TYR A 146 3.51 12.37 -3.49
C TYR A 146 4.43 12.84 -2.37
N ARG A 147 4.49 12.07 -1.29
CA ARG A 147 5.29 12.41 -0.11
C ARG A 147 6.30 11.34 0.20
N ASP A 148 7.58 11.72 0.22
CA ASP A 148 8.66 10.86 0.66
C ASP A 148 8.67 10.75 2.18
N LEU A 149 8.75 9.52 2.69
CA LEU A 149 8.82 9.21 4.12
C LEU A 149 10.25 8.82 4.48
N HIS A 150 10.77 9.40 5.56
CA HIS A 150 12.18 9.29 5.91
C HIS A 150 12.43 8.66 7.28
N SER A 151 11.60 8.98 8.27
CA SER A 151 11.85 8.64 9.67
C SER A 151 11.06 7.41 10.16
N GLY A 152 9.89 7.14 9.54
CA GLY A 152 8.95 6.16 10.05
C GLY A 152 8.30 6.55 11.39
N ASP A 153 8.42 7.82 11.77
CA ASP A 153 7.85 8.35 13.01
C ASP A 153 6.33 8.54 12.92
N VAL A 154 5.77 9.17 13.94
CA VAL A 154 4.33 9.43 14.05
C VAL A 154 3.80 10.25 12.89
N VAL A 155 4.61 11.17 12.35
CA VAL A 155 4.23 12.04 11.23
C VAL A 155 4.19 11.22 9.93
N ASP A 156 5.21 10.39 9.68
CA ASP A 156 5.24 9.48 8.54
C ASP A 156 4.09 8.47 8.59
N ILE A 157 3.75 7.95 9.79
CA ILE A 157 2.59 7.08 9.99
C ILE A 157 1.27 7.81 9.67
N ASP A 158 1.15 9.11 9.97
CA ASP A 158 -0.04 9.89 9.58
C ASP A 158 -0.14 10.08 8.06
N TRP A 159 0.97 10.19 7.34
CA TRP A 159 0.97 10.19 5.88
C TRP A 159 0.53 8.83 5.30
N ILE A 160 0.98 7.70 5.88
CA ILE A 160 0.49 6.37 5.52
C ILE A 160 -1.02 6.27 5.79
N ARG A 161 -1.49 6.77 6.94
CA ARG A 161 -2.93 6.83 7.26
C ARG A 161 -3.70 7.66 6.26
N ALA A 162 -3.20 8.84 5.88
CA ALA A 162 -3.83 9.69 4.88
C ALA A 162 -3.97 8.97 3.53
N SER A 163 -2.89 8.30 3.09
CA SER A 163 -2.90 7.47 1.87
C SER A 163 -3.95 6.34 1.90
N ALA A 164 -4.31 5.84 3.08
CA ALA A 164 -5.30 4.78 3.30
C ALA A 164 -6.67 5.29 3.79
N SER A 165 -6.90 6.61 3.83
CA SER A 165 -8.17 7.21 4.26
C SER A 165 -9.19 7.23 3.13
N ILE A 166 -9.93 6.11 2.99
CA ILE A 166 -10.88 5.88 1.89
C ILE A 166 -12.02 6.91 1.92
N PRO A 167 -12.29 7.65 0.82
CA PRO A 167 -13.44 8.55 0.74
C PRO A 167 -14.75 7.88 1.16
N VAL A 168 -15.66 8.65 1.79
CA VAL A 168 -16.96 8.22 2.35
C VAL A 168 -16.85 7.50 3.69
N VAL A 169 -15.84 6.66 3.90
CA VAL A 169 -15.69 5.86 5.13
C VAL A 169 -14.49 6.30 5.99
N SER A 170 -13.87 7.42 5.64
CA SER A 170 -12.84 8.08 6.45
C SER A 170 -12.94 9.59 6.34
N ARG A 171 -12.53 10.28 7.39
CA ARG A 171 -12.38 11.74 7.38
C ARG A 171 -11.10 12.12 6.66
N PRO A 172 -11.06 13.30 6.00
CA PRO A 172 -9.79 13.85 5.52
C PRO A 172 -8.79 14.02 6.68
N VAL A 173 -7.55 13.70 6.39
CA VAL A 173 -6.42 13.84 7.31
C VAL A 173 -5.76 15.19 7.02
N GLU A 174 -5.62 16.03 8.06
CA GLU A 174 -4.96 17.31 7.95
C GLU A 174 -3.47 17.16 8.27
N LEU A 175 -2.61 17.49 7.30
CA LEU A 175 -1.16 17.42 7.43
C LEU A 175 -0.50 18.63 6.79
N GLU A 176 0.57 19.10 7.43
CA GLU A 176 1.40 20.16 6.87
C GLU A 176 2.30 19.61 5.75
N TYR A 177 2.33 20.30 4.63
CA TYR A 177 3.17 20.02 3.49
C TYR A 177 3.61 21.32 2.79
N GLU A 178 4.91 21.52 2.68
CA GLU A 178 5.51 22.71 2.05
C GLU A 178 4.94 24.04 2.58
N GLY A 179 4.79 24.13 3.91
CA GLY A 179 4.30 25.34 4.59
C GLY A 179 2.78 25.57 4.47
N ARG A 180 2.03 24.57 3.99
CA ARG A 180 0.56 24.63 3.88
C ARG A 180 -0.09 23.45 4.56
N MET A 181 -1.24 23.69 5.19
CA MET A 181 -2.08 22.61 5.73
C MET A 181 -2.92 22.03 4.60
N LEU A 182 -2.69 20.76 4.29
CA LEU A 182 -3.48 20.00 3.31
C LEU A 182 -4.52 19.13 3.99
N ARG A 183 -5.67 18.96 3.34
CA ARG A 183 -6.70 17.99 3.70
C ARG A 183 -6.60 16.82 2.73
N LEU A 184 -6.22 15.65 3.24
CA LEU A 184 -5.80 14.51 2.43
C LEU A 184 -6.75 13.30 2.59
N LEU A 185 -7.01 12.62 1.51
CA LEU A 185 -7.69 11.32 1.44
C LEU A 185 -6.84 10.31 0.67
N ASP A 186 -7.35 9.07 0.59
CA ASP A 186 -6.72 7.94 -0.10
C ASP A 186 -6.24 8.31 -1.51
N GLY A 187 -4.97 8.03 -1.78
CA GLY A 187 -4.33 8.33 -3.05
C GLY A 187 -4.98 7.63 -4.25
N GLY A 188 -5.64 6.50 -4.03
CA GLY A 188 -6.36 5.76 -5.07
C GLY A 188 -7.59 6.46 -5.64
N ALA A 189 -7.97 7.65 -5.13
CA ALA A 189 -8.94 8.51 -5.78
C ALA A 189 -8.32 9.30 -6.93
N ALA A 190 -7.11 9.85 -6.77
CA ALA A 190 -6.40 10.64 -7.77
C ALA A 190 -5.49 9.79 -8.66
N ASP A 191 -4.64 8.95 -8.08
CA ASP A 191 -3.67 8.10 -8.80
C ASP A 191 -3.54 6.72 -8.15
N PRO A 192 -4.37 5.74 -8.56
CA PRO A 192 -4.40 4.41 -7.95
C PRO A 192 -3.20 3.52 -8.30
N ILE A 193 -2.52 3.75 -9.43
CA ILE A 193 -1.36 2.97 -9.89
C ILE A 193 -0.32 3.94 -10.50
N PRO A 194 0.55 4.56 -9.71
CA PRO A 194 1.39 5.69 -10.12
C PRO A 194 2.58 5.29 -11.02
N VAL A 195 2.33 4.50 -12.08
CA VAL A 195 3.38 4.05 -13.02
C VAL A 195 3.94 5.21 -13.85
N ALA A 196 3.07 6.14 -14.29
CA ALA A 196 3.52 7.32 -15.04
C ALA A 196 4.37 8.25 -14.16
N TRP A 197 3.99 8.42 -12.89
CA TRP A 197 4.80 9.18 -11.95
C TRP A 197 6.16 8.50 -11.70
N MET A 198 6.17 7.17 -11.46
CA MET A 198 7.43 6.44 -11.27
C MET A 198 8.34 6.55 -12.49
N ALA A 199 7.79 6.48 -13.71
CA ALA A 199 8.54 6.67 -14.94
C ALA A 199 9.20 8.06 -15.02
N SER A 200 8.51 9.10 -14.54
CA SER A 200 9.06 10.47 -14.50
C SER A 200 10.21 10.66 -13.49
N GLN A 201 10.41 9.70 -12.58
CA GLN A 201 11.48 9.77 -11.58
C GLN A 201 12.84 9.28 -12.09
N GLY A 202 12.93 8.72 -13.30
CA GLY A 202 14.18 8.36 -13.96
C GLY A 202 14.81 7.04 -13.49
N TYR A 203 14.06 6.15 -12.86
CA TYR A 203 14.54 4.80 -12.54
C TYR A 203 14.65 3.96 -13.81
N ALA A 204 15.80 3.30 -14.01
CA ALA A 204 16.12 2.55 -15.21
C ALA A 204 15.23 1.31 -15.38
N LYS A 205 14.92 0.64 -14.27
CA LYS A 205 14.01 -0.51 -14.23
C LYS A 205 12.80 -0.19 -13.40
N GLN A 206 11.62 -0.62 -13.87
CA GLN A 206 10.37 -0.38 -13.18
C GLN A 206 9.61 -1.68 -12.97
N VAL A 207 9.06 -1.85 -11.77
CA VAL A 207 8.26 -3.01 -11.38
C VAL A 207 6.93 -2.53 -10.83
N ALA A 208 5.82 -3.12 -11.25
CA ALA A 208 4.49 -2.87 -10.68
C ALA A 208 3.93 -4.12 -10.01
N VAL A 209 3.52 -4.01 -8.74
CA VAL A 209 2.77 -5.04 -8.03
C VAL A 209 1.31 -4.61 -7.97
N LEU A 210 0.46 -5.32 -8.73
CA LEU A 210 -0.97 -5.06 -8.83
C LEU A 210 -1.75 -5.95 -7.87
N THR A 211 -2.96 -5.53 -7.53
CA THR A 211 -3.87 -6.26 -6.63
C THR A 211 -5.06 -6.90 -7.36
N GLN A 212 -5.08 -6.78 -8.68
CA GLN A 212 -6.12 -7.35 -9.56
C GLN A 212 -5.49 -8.27 -10.61
N PRO A 213 -6.17 -9.37 -11.00
CA PRO A 213 -5.66 -10.29 -11.99
C PRO A 213 -5.64 -9.68 -13.39
N LYS A 214 -4.92 -10.33 -14.31
CA LYS A 214 -4.86 -9.93 -15.72
C LYS A 214 -6.27 -9.91 -16.35
N GLY A 215 -6.57 -8.87 -17.12
CA GLY A 215 -7.87 -8.69 -17.76
C GLY A 215 -8.95 -8.05 -16.88
N PHE A 216 -8.65 -7.73 -15.62
CA PHE A 216 -9.59 -6.97 -14.80
C PHE A 216 -9.90 -5.60 -15.42
N ARG A 217 -11.18 -5.21 -15.37
CA ARG A 217 -11.65 -3.86 -15.75
C ARG A 217 -12.57 -3.30 -14.67
N LYS A 218 -12.24 -2.12 -14.21
CA LYS A 218 -13.01 -1.42 -13.19
C LYS A 218 -14.32 -0.92 -13.79
N GLN A 219 -15.42 -1.18 -13.08
CA GLN A 219 -16.76 -0.75 -13.47
C GLN A 219 -17.10 0.64 -12.90
N PRO A 220 -18.01 1.39 -13.53
CA PRO A 220 -18.54 2.64 -12.99
C PRO A 220 -19.08 2.47 -11.56
N GLN A 221 -18.92 3.51 -10.74
CA GLN A 221 -19.40 3.49 -9.37
C GLN A 221 -20.93 3.60 -9.30
N LYS A 222 -21.58 2.55 -8.77
CA LYS A 222 -23.05 2.45 -8.75
C LYS A 222 -23.74 3.38 -7.75
N LEU A 223 -23.07 3.78 -6.65
CA LEU A 223 -23.66 4.52 -5.54
C LEU A 223 -23.34 6.03 -5.59
N MET A 224 -23.12 6.60 -6.77
CA MET A 224 -22.75 8.01 -6.93
C MET A 224 -23.70 9.01 -6.23
N PRO A 225 -25.03 8.87 -6.24
CA PRO A 225 -25.91 9.78 -5.50
C PRO A 225 -25.61 9.81 -3.98
N VAL A 226 -25.33 8.64 -3.39
CA VAL A 226 -24.98 8.52 -1.96
C VAL A 226 -23.60 9.14 -1.70
N ILE A 227 -22.64 8.87 -2.57
CA ILE A 227 -21.27 9.39 -2.50
C ILE A 227 -21.28 10.93 -2.57
N ARG A 228 -22.01 11.52 -3.53
CA ARG A 228 -22.16 12.99 -3.65
C ARG A 228 -22.73 13.61 -2.37
N ARG A 229 -23.72 12.97 -1.75
CA ARG A 229 -24.29 13.44 -0.50
C ARG A 229 -23.29 13.35 0.65
N ALA A 230 -22.55 12.24 0.76
CA ALA A 230 -21.56 12.03 1.81
C ALA A 230 -20.36 12.97 1.68
N LEU A 231 -19.92 13.24 0.45
CA LEU A 231 -18.75 14.05 0.12
C LEU A 231 -19.13 15.47 -0.37
N ARG A 232 -20.28 16.02 0.05
CA ARG A 232 -20.74 17.35 -0.38
C ARG A 232 -19.73 18.47 -0.11
N GLY A 233 -18.85 18.31 0.89
CA GLY A 233 -17.76 19.23 1.22
C GLY A 233 -16.46 18.96 0.47
N CYS A 234 -16.43 18.01 -0.49
CA CYS A 234 -15.24 17.58 -1.22
C CYS A 234 -15.56 17.40 -2.72
N PRO A 235 -16.01 18.45 -3.44
CA PRO A 235 -16.51 18.32 -4.82
C PRO A 235 -15.48 17.74 -5.78
N ARG A 236 -14.21 18.10 -5.63
CA ARG A 236 -13.13 17.55 -6.48
C ARG A 236 -12.94 16.05 -6.29
N VAL A 237 -13.09 15.56 -5.05
CA VAL A 237 -13.05 14.12 -4.78
C VAL A 237 -14.25 13.39 -5.41
N VAL A 238 -15.43 14.02 -5.42
CA VAL A 238 -16.62 13.48 -6.10
C VAL A 238 -16.36 13.33 -7.60
N GLU A 239 -15.84 14.37 -8.26
CA GLU A 239 -15.46 14.34 -9.69
C GLU A 239 -14.45 13.21 -9.98
N LEU A 240 -13.45 13.04 -9.08
CA LEU A 240 -12.49 11.95 -9.20
C LEU A 240 -13.15 10.55 -9.09
N LEU A 241 -14.09 10.37 -8.18
CA LEU A 241 -14.77 9.08 -8.01
C LEU A 241 -15.73 8.75 -9.16
N GLU A 242 -16.32 9.76 -9.80
CA GLU A 242 -17.14 9.58 -11.01
C GLU A 242 -16.32 9.03 -12.18
N GLY A 243 -15.20 9.65 -12.52
CA GLY A 243 -14.31 9.23 -13.60
C GLY A 243 -13.28 8.16 -13.22
N ARG A 244 -13.37 7.58 -11.99
CA ARG A 244 -12.35 6.66 -11.47
C ARG A 244 -12.16 5.43 -12.33
N HIS A 245 -13.23 4.86 -12.84
CA HIS A 245 -13.16 3.64 -13.66
C HIS A 245 -12.43 3.87 -14.99
N GLU A 246 -12.64 5.02 -15.63
CA GLU A 246 -11.96 5.37 -16.88
C GLU A 246 -10.46 5.57 -16.65
N ARG A 247 -10.07 6.38 -15.64
CA ARG A 247 -8.66 6.60 -15.32
C ARG A 247 -7.94 5.32 -14.94
N TYR A 248 -8.56 4.50 -14.09
CA TYR A 248 -7.99 3.22 -13.68
C TYR A 248 -7.77 2.28 -14.86
N ASN A 249 -8.77 2.18 -15.76
CA ASN A 249 -8.67 1.33 -16.95
C ASN A 249 -7.63 1.86 -17.93
N ALA A 250 -7.50 3.17 -18.10
CA ALA A 250 -6.45 3.79 -18.93
C ALA A 250 -5.04 3.49 -18.35
N GLN A 251 -4.88 3.50 -17.01
CA GLN A 251 -3.61 3.08 -16.39
C GLN A 251 -3.32 1.60 -16.64
N LEU A 252 -4.33 0.72 -16.61
CA LEU A 252 -4.14 -0.69 -16.96
C LEU A 252 -3.74 -0.89 -18.43
N ASP A 253 -4.23 -0.06 -19.33
CA ASP A 253 -3.85 -0.09 -20.74
C ASP A 253 -2.39 0.37 -20.95
N ASP A 254 -1.96 1.48 -20.32
CA ASP A 254 -0.55 1.94 -20.30
C ASP A 254 0.38 0.86 -19.70
N ILE A 255 -0.03 0.24 -18.59
CA ILE A 255 0.73 -0.86 -17.98
C ILE A 255 0.87 -2.03 -18.95
N ALA A 256 -0.19 -2.42 -19.65
CA ALA A 256 -0.14 -3.54 -20.60
C ALA A 256 0.78 -3.23 -21.80
N GLU A 257 0.76 -2.00 -22.30
CA GLU A 257 1.66 -1.54 -23.36
C GLU A 257 3.13 -1.59 -22.93
N ARG A 258 3.46 -1.05 -21.74
CA ARG A 258 4.82 -1.07 -21.17
C ARG A 258 5.30 -2.48 -20.84
N GLU A 259 4.41 -3.34 -20.33
CA GLU A 259 4.72 -4.75 -20.07
C GLU A 259 5.08 -5.48 -21.38
N ALA A 260 4.29 -5.24 -22.44
CA ALA A 260 4.54 -5.83 -23.76
C ALA A 260 5.83 -5.32 -24.42
N ALA A 261 6.18 -4.05 -24.19
CA ALA A 261 7.44 -3.46 -24.65
C ALA A 261 8.67 -3.93 -23.85
N GLY A 262 8.47 -4.53 -22.66
CA GLY A 262 9.56 -4.92 -21.77
C GLY A 262 10.11 -3.78 -20.90
N ASP A 263 9.41 -2.64 -20.86
CA ASP A 263 9.80 -1.45 -20.09
C ASP A 263 9.32 -1.51 -18.62
N LEU A 264 8.34 -2.39 -18.35
CA LEU A 264 7.75 -2.58 -17.02
C LEU A 264 7.61 -4.06 -16.72
N PHE A 265 8.12 -4.51 -15.58
CA PHE A 265 7.84 -5.84 -15.06
C PHE A 265 6.58 -5.79 -14.19
N VAL A 266 5.61 -6.68 -14.43
CA VAL A 266 4.33 -6.65 -13.74
C VAL A 266 4.06 -7.95 -12.99
N ILE A 267 3.85 -7.85 -11.68
CA ILE A 267 3.38 -8.94 -10.82
C ILE A 267 1.92 -8.66 -10.48
N ARG A 268 1.06 -9.65 -10.68
CA ARG A 268 -0.37 -9.56 -10.41
C ARG A 268 -0.91 -10.90 -9.95
N PRO A 269 -2.04 -10.93 -9.20
CA PRO A 269 -2.61 -12.19 -8.74
C PRO A 269 -2.90 -13.15 -9.89
N SER A 270 -2.41 -14.39 -9.75
CA SER A 270 -2.68 -15.50 -10.69
C SER A 270 -4.13 -15.94 -10.65
N GLU A 271 -4.84 -15.65 -9.57
CA GLU A 271 -6.26 -15.91 -9.35
C GLU A 271 -6.99 -14.68 -8.81
N SER A 272 -8.32 -14.67 -8.88
CA SER A 272 -9.12 -13.55 -8.39
C SER A 272 -9.08 -13.46 -6.87
N VAL A 273 -8.49 -12.39 -6.34
CA VAL A 273 -8.48 -12.08 -4.91
C VAL A 273 -9.69 -11.21 -4.57
N LYS A 274 -10.64 -11.78 -3.84
CA LYS A 274 -11.80 -11.05 -3.31
C LYS A 274 -11.50 -10.60 -1.89
N ALA A 275 -11.60 -9.31 -1.62
CA ALA A 275 -11.40 -8.77 -0.29
C ALA A 275 -12.46 -7.68 -0.01
N PRO A 276 -13.32 -7.85 1.00
CA PRO A 276 -14.19 -6.79 1.48
C PRO A 276 -13.37 -5.67 2.15
N ALA A 277 -14.04 -4.53 2.41
CA ALA A 277 -13.39 -3.38 3.06
C ALA A 277 -12.90 -3.67 4.49
N VAL A 278 -13.50 -4.66 5.16
CA VAL A 278 -13.10 -5.16 6.48
C VAL A 278 -13.17 -6.68 6.46
N ILE A 279 -12.07 -7.34 6.75
CA ILE A 279 -11.98 -8.78 6.95
C ILE A 279 -11.89 -9.05 8.45
N LYS A 280 -12.67 -10.01 8.94
CA LYS A 280 -12.67 -10.43 10.35
C LYS A 280 -12.23 -11.89 10.53
N ASP A 281 -11.98 -12.59 9.44
CA ASP A 281 -11.44 -13.93 9.48
C ASP A 281 -9.92 -13.87 9.25
N PRO A 282 -9.10 -14.27 10.25
CA PRO A 282 -7.66 -14.33 10.08
C PRO A 282 -7.21 -15.28 8.97
N GLN A 283 -8.01 -16.32 8.67
CA GLN A 283 -7.67 -17.27 7.62
C GLN A 283 -7.86 -16.66 6.23
N GLU A 284 -8.90 -15.86 6.02
CA GLU A 284 -9.10 -15.13 4.75
C GLU A 284 -7.93 -14.17 4.45
N LEU A 285 -7.37 -13.51 5.47
CA LEU A 285 -6.17 -12.68 5.34
C LEU A 285 -4.94 -13.51 4.97
N GLU A 286 -4.78 -14.67 5.62
CA GLU A 286 -3.69 -15.61 5.31
C GLU A 286 -3.79 -16.14 3.88
N ASP A 287 -4.98 -16.53 3.44
CA ASP A 287 -5.19 -17.07 2.10
C ASP A 287 -4.77 -16.07 1.02
N ILE A 288 -5.17 -14.79 1.17
CA ILE A 288 -4.76 -13.72 0.26
C ILE A 288 -3.24 -13.52 0.26
N TYR A 289 -2.64 -13.52 1.46
CA TYR A 289 -1.19 -13.38 1.63
C TYR A 289 -0.44 -14.55 0.96
N GLN A 290 -0.93 -15.78 1.10
CA GLN A 290 -0.32 -16.96 0.49
C GLN A 290 -0.42 -16.97 -1.05
N VAL A 291 -1.47 -16.38 -1.64
CA VAL A 291 -1.49 -16.15 -3.10
C VAL A 291 -0.31 -15.25 -3.49
N GLY A 292 -0.09 -14.16 -2.75
CA GLY A 292 1.03 -13.25 -3.00
C GLY A 292 2.39 -13.93 -2.86
N ARG A 293 2.56 -14.79 -1.85
CA ARG A 293 3.80 -15.55 -1.69
C ARG A 293 4.05 -16.50 -2.86
N ARG A 294 3.04 -17.30 -3.24
CA ARG A 294 3.16 -18.23 -4.38
C ARG A 294 3.54 -17.51 -5.68
N ASP A 295 2.87 -16.39 -5.97
CA ASP A 295 3.14 -15.62 -7.18
C ASP A 295 4.49 -14.90 -7.11
N GLY A 296 4.88 -14.42 -5.93
CA GLY A 296 6.20 -13.85 -5.67
C GLY A 296 7.33 -14.83 -5.97
N GLU A 297 7.23 -16.06 -5.46
CA GLU A 297 8.20 -17.12 -5.74
C GLU A 297 8.19 -17.52 -7.22
N ALA A 298 7.01 -17.71 -7.80
CA ALA A 298 6.87 -18.14 -9.19
C ALA A 298 7.45 -17.13 -10.19
N THR A 299 7.40 -15.85 -9.89
CA THR A 299 7.87 -14.76 -10.77
C THR A 299 9.28 -14.27 -10.45
N TYR A 300 9.90 -14.76 -9.36
CA TYR A 300 11.18 -14.24 -8.87
C TYR A 300 12.33 -14.42 -9.88
N GLY A 301 12.42 -15.57 -10.52
CA GLY A 301 13.43 -15.84 -11.55
C GLY A 301 13.30 -14.90 -12.76
N ASP A 302 12.07 -14.68 -13.23
CA ASP A 302 11.80 -13.77 -14.36
C ASP A 302 12.07 -12.32 -13.97
N LEU A 303 11.77 -11.92 -12.72
CA LEU A 303 12.12 -10.62 -12.19
C LEU A 303 13.62 -10.39 -12.20
N LEU A 304 14.43 -11.35 -11.71
CA LEU A 304 15.89 -11.23 -11.75
C LEU A 304 16.42 -11.13 -13.19
N ALA A 305 15.86 -11.93 -14.11
CA ALA A 305 16.22 -11.85 -15.52
C ALA A 305 15.89 -10.49 -16.15
N TYR A 306 14.75 -9.88 -15.75
CA TYR A 306 14.37 -8.53 -16.18
C TYR A 306 15.33 -7.47 -15.62
N LEU A 307 15.68 -7.57 -14.34
CA LEU A 307 16.57 -6.62 -13.67
C LEU A 307 18.04 -6.70 -14.15
N ALA A 308 18.44 -7.80 -14.78
CA ALA A 308 19.78 -8.04 -15.30
C ALA A 308 19.98 -7.60 -16.78
N ARG A 309 18.89 -7.27 -17.49
CA ARG A 309 18.92 -6.77 -18.88
C ARG A 309 19.39 -5.33 -18.94
#